data_597e0360668ffa16bdd6909e3c57468a
#
_entry.id   597e0360668ffa16bdd6909e3c57468a
#
_cell.length_a   1.000
_cell.length_b   1.000
_cell.length_c   1.000
_cell.angle_alpha   90.00
_cell.angle_beta   90.00
_cell.angle_gamma   90.00
#
_symmetry.space_group_name_H-M   'P 1'
#
loop_
_entity.id
_entity.type
_entity.pdbx_description
1 polymer ?
#
loop_
_entity_poly.entity_id
_entity_poly.type
_entity_poly.pdbx_seq_one_letter_code
_entity_poly.pdbx_strand_id
1 'polypeptide(L)'
;EEETRIISDFCHRRAQKGTKVFVDPIMGDNGKLYAGVPESTIGLMRHLLECADYAVPNYTEACLLADTPIAEQITPDEARALVDAVRELGAKSVVITSAVVNGTNAVIGYDHVAGEYFTIPFELIPVYFPGTGDTFSAVLVGRVMAGWSLQRATSDAMRVVAELIERNADQEDKSAGLPIEACLDVIDHE
;
A
#
# COMPACT_ATOMS: atom_id res chain seq x y z
N GLU A 1 17.03 -1.91 14.17
CA GLU A 1 16.74 -0.74 15.05
C GLU A 1 17.59 0.48 14.68
N GLU A 2 18.92 0.37 14.59
CA GLU A 2 19.79 1.50 14.24
C GLU A 2 19.50 2.03 12.82
N GLU A 3 19.34 1.14 11.85
CA GLU A 3 19.00 1.49 10.46
C GLU A 3 17.67 2.25 10.40
N THR A 4 16.64 1.77 11.10
CA THR A 4 15.32 2.42 11.13
C THR A 4 15.41 3.82 11.71
N ARG A 5 16.18 4.01 12.79
CA ARG A 5 16.41 5.33 13.38
C ARG A 5 17.11 6.28 12.40
N ILE A 6 18.14 5.80 11.68
CA ILE A 6 18.86 6.59 10.68
C ILE A 6 17.91 7.02 9.56
N ILE A 7 17.09 6.09 9.06
CA ILE A 7 16.12 6.36 8.00
C ILE A 7 15.06 7.36 8.50
N SER A 8 14.48 7.15 9.67
CA SER A 8 13.49 8.05 10.26
C SER A 8 14.05 9.46 10.44
N ASP A 9 15.24 9.61 11.03
CA ASP A 9 15.92 10.90 11.18
C ASP A 9 16.17 11.59 9.83
N PHE A 10 16.52 10.82 8.79
CA PHE A 10 16.70 11.35 7.45
C PHE A 10 15.36 11.83 6.87
N CYS A 11 14.31 11.03 6.97
CA CYS A 11 12.96 11.37 6.48
C CYS A 11 12.43 12.64 7.16
N HIS A 12 12.53 12.74 8.48
CA HIS A 12 12.13 13.93 9.23
C HIS A 12 12.85 15.21 8.74
N ARG A 13 14.18 15.14 8.54
CA ARG A 13 14.94 16.28 8.02
C ARG A 13 14.56 16.66 6.60
N ARG A 14 14.16 15.68 5.78
CA ARG A 14 13.75 15.90 4.40
C ARG A 14 12.31 16.42 4.31
N ALA A 15 11.41 15.90 5.12
CA ALA A 15 10.03 16.38 5.22
C ALA A 15 9.96 17.87 5.55
N GLN A 16 10.83 18.37 6.45
CA GLN A 16 10.97 19.79 6.76
C GLN A 16 11.38 20.66 5.56
N LYS A 17 11.92 20.06 4.50
CA LYS A 17 12.30 20.72 3.24
C LYS A 17 11.28 20.55 2.12
N GLY A 18 10.10 20.01 2.44
CA GLY A 18 9.01 19.77 1.48
C GLY A 18 9.12 18.45 0.70
N THR A 19 10.05 17.56 1.05
CA THR A 19 10.09 16.21 0.47
C THR A 19 8.91 15.40 0.99
N LYS A 20 8.19 14.73 0.09
CA LYS A 20 7.12 13.79 0.46
C LYS A 20 7.71 12.45 0.87
N VAL A 21 7.19 11.88 1.94
CA VAL A 21 7.60 10.59 2.49
C VAL A 21 6.47 9.59 2.26
N PHE A 22 6.77 8.54 1.48
CA PHE A 22 5.89 7.40 1.28
C PHE A 22 6.48 6.20 2.01
N VAL A 23 5.67 5.53 2.80
CA VAL A 23 6.08 4.33 3.54
C VAL A 23 5.23 3.15 3.09
N ASP A 24 5.89 2.17 2.50
CA ASP A 24 5.33 0.84 2.22
C ASP A 24 5.93 -0.12 3.26
N PRO A 25 5.15 -0.56 4.26
CA PRO A 25 5.68 -1.32 5.40
C PRO A 25 5.78 -2.81 5.10
N ILE A 26 6.54 -3.19 4.10
CA ILE A 26 6.68 -4.56 3.60
C ILE A 26 7.16 -5.50 4.72
N MET A 27 6.23 -6.18 5.38
CA MET A 27 6.56 -7.09 6.48
C MET A 27 5.71 -8.36 6.53
N GLY A 28 4.57 -8.42 5.85
CA GLY A 28 3.68 -9.57 5.92
C GLY A 28 2.53 -9.55 4.93
N ASP A 29 1.88 -10.69 4.75
CA ASP A 29 0.69 -10.86 3.92
C ASP A 29 -0.07 -12.13 4.34
N ASN A 30 -1.33 -12.28 3.87
CA ASN A 30 -2.16 -13.45 4.15
C ASN A 30 -2.26 -13.78 5.65
N GLY A 31 -2.44 -12.76 6.47
CA GLY A 31 -2.66 -12.88 7.91
C GLY A 31 -1.42 -13.11 8.77
N LYS A 32 -0.20 -13.01 8.23
CA LYS A 32 1.05 -13.29 8.97
C LYS A 32 2.24 -12.50 8.44
N LEU A 33 3.27 -12.37 9.28
CA LEU A 33 4.58 -11.87 8.86
C LEU A 33 5.24 -12.83 7.87
N TYR A 34 6.05 -12.28 6.96
CA TYR A 34 6.86 -13.07 6.05
C TYR A 34 7.89 -13.93 6.81
N ALA A 35 8.28 -15.05 6.22
CA ALA A 35 9.27 -15.93 6.78
C ALA A 35 10.60 -15.18 7.04
N GLY A 36 11.08 -15.25 8.29
CA GLY A 36 12.32 -14.56 8.68
C GLY A 36 12.14 -13.09 9.12
N VAL A 37 10.96 -12.53 9.01
CA VAL A 37 10.66 -11.18 9.55
C VAL A 37 10.27 -11.32 11.03
N PRO A 38 11.03 -10.73 11.96
CA PRO A 38 10.73 -10.80 13.39
C PRO A 38 9.56 -9.86 13.75
N GLU A 39 8.81 -10.20 14.79
CA GLU A 39 7.68 -9.41 15.28
C GLU A 39 8.08 -7.97 15.68
N SER A 40 9.32 -7.77 16.12
CA SER A 40 9.86 -6.44 16.41
C SER A 40 9.85 -5.48 15.21
N THR A 41 9.76 -6.02 13.99
CA THR A 41 9.64 -5.20 12.75
C THR A 41 8.37 -4.35 12.78
N ILE A 42 7.28 -4.80 13.38
CA ILE A 42 6.04 -4.03 13.51
C ILE A 42 6.31 -2.69 14.22
N GLY A 43 7.04 -2.72 15.33
CA GLY A 43 7.42 -1.51 16.07
C GLY A 43 8.31 -0.58 15.26
N LEU A 44 9.22 -1.14 14.44
CA LEU A 44 10.08 -0.35 13.56
C LEU A 44 9.28 0.33 12.44
N MET A 45 8.30 -0.36 11.86
CA MET A 45 7.43 0.22 10.83
C MET A 45 6.51 1.29 11.40
N ARG A 46 5.95 1.10 12.61
CA ARG A 46 5.20 2.15 13.32
C ARG A 46 6.03 3.42 13.48
N HIS A 47 7.29 3.29 13.86
CA HIS A 47 8.19 4.45 13.99
C HIS A 47 8.45 5.16 12.65
N LEU A 48 8.51 4.43 11.52
CA LEU A 48 8.63 5.06 10.20
C LEU A 48 7.37 5.81 9.80
N LEU A 49 6.18 5.36 10.22
CA LEU A 49 4.92 6.04 9.93
C LEU A 49 4.82 7.43 10.57
N GLU A 50 5.53 7.69 11.67
CA GLU A 50 5.54 9.01 12.34
C GLU A 50 5.97 10.17 11.41
N CYS A 51 6.74 9.89 10.37
CA CYS A 51 7.18 10.88 9.38
C CYS A 51 6.51 10.74 8.00
N ALA A 52 5.55 9.83 7.85
CA ALA A 52 4.95 9.54 6.56
C ALA A 52 3.92 10.61 6.14
N ASP A 53 4.03 11.12 4.92
CA ASP A 53 2.92 11.81 4.27
C ASP A 53 1.89 10.80 3.75
N TYR A 54 2.36 9.62 3.31
CA TYR A 54 1.54 8.54 2.77
C TYR A 54 2.01 7.19 3.30
N ALA A 55 1.08 6.34 3.76
CA ALA A 55 1.33 4.95 4.11
C ALA A 55 0.54 4.03 3.17
N VAL A 56 1.17 2.94 2.70
CA VAL A 56 0.59 2.03 1.71
C VAL A 56 0.67 0.57 2.19
N PRO A 57 0.15 0.23 3.39
CA PRO A 57 0.12 -1.15 3.85
C PRO A 57 -0.90 -1.99 3.07
N ASN A 58 -0.67 -3.32 2.99
CA ASN A 58 -1.76 -4.23 2.72
C ASN A 58 -2.63 -4.44 3.98
N TYR A 59 -3.77 -5.13 3.85
CA TYR A 59 -4.70 -5.35 4.96
C TYR A 59 -4.05 -6.05 6.16
N THR A 60 -3.23 -7.07 5.93
CA THR A 60 -2.49 -7.78 6.98
C THR A 60 -1.57 -6.83 7.74
N GLU A 61 -0.80 -6.05 7.02
CA GLU A 61 0.13 -5.06 7.59
C GLU A 61 -0.58 -3.97 8.36
N ALA A 62 -1.69 -3.45 7.80
CA ALA A 62 -2.53 -2.46 8.48
C ALA A 62 -3.05 -2.98 9.82
N CYS A 63 -3.54 -4.23 9.86
CA CYS A 63 -4.00 -4.86 11.10
C CYS A 63 -2.85 -5.04 12.11
N LEU A 64 -1.67 -5.49 11.67
CA LEU A 64 -0.49 -5.65 12.52
C LEU A 64 -0.01 -4.29 13.06
N LEU A 65 0.01 -3.27 12.23
CA LEU A 65 0.36 -1.90 12.63
C LEU A 65 -0.63 -1.31 13.64
N ALA A 66 -1.92 -1.53 13.43
CA ALA A 66 -2.98 -1.01 14.28
C ALA A 66 -3.28 -1.87 15.52
N ASP A 67 -2.61 -3.01 15.68
CA ASP A 67 -2.91 -4.01 16.73
C ASP A 67 -4.38 -4.45 16.69
N THR A 68 -4.91 -4.62 15.47
CA THR A 68 -6.32 -4.99 15.22
C THR A 68 -6.38 -6.46 14.78
N PRO A 69 -7.37 -7.24 15.24
CA PRO A 69 -7.55 -8.61 14.78
C PRO A 69 -7.75 -8.69 13.27
N ILE A 70 -7.08 -9.67 12.65
CA ILE A 70 -7.23 -9.94 11.22
C ILE A 70 -8.49 -10.78 11.01
N ALA A 71 -9.44 -10.27 10.23
CA ALA A 71 -10.69 -10.95 9.88
C ALA A 71 -10.73 -11.29 8.39
N GLU A 72 -11.54 -12.27 8.00
CA GLU A 72 -11.73 -12.64 6.59
C GLU A 72 -12.43 -11.52 5.79
N GLN A 73 -13.26 -10.74 6.45
CA GLN A 73 -13.93 -9.56 5.89
C GLN A 73 -14.26 -8.57 7.01
N ILE A 74 -14.42 -7.32 6.62
CA ILE A 74 -14.76 -6.21 7.52
C ILE A 74 -15.97 -5.43 6.97
N THR A 75 -16.64 -4.72 7.87
CA THR A 75 -17.69 -3.75 7.49
C THR A 75 -17.07 -2.42 7.02
N PRO A 76 -17.84 -1.53 6.36
CA PRO A 76 -17.36 -0.20 6.01
C PRO A 76 -16.93 0.66 7.21
N ASP A 77 -17.57 0.50 8.36
CA ASP A 77 -17.21 1.23 9.57
C ASP A 77 -15.90 0.70 10.17
N GLU A 78 -15.67 -0.62 10.18
CA GLU A 78 -14.41 -1.23 10.57
C GLU A 78 -13.28 -0.85 9.59
N ALA A 79 -13.58 -0.75 8.30
CA ALA A 79 -12.63 -0.29 7.29
C ALA A 79 -12.16 1.15 7.58
N ARG A 80 -13.08 2.06 7.91
CA ARG A 80 -12.74 3.41 8.33
C ARG A 80 -11.94 3.44 9.63
N ALA A 81 -12.35 2.67 10.62
CA ALA A 81 -11.65 2.58 11.90
C ALA A 81 -10.21 2.09 11.72
N LEU A 82 -9.98 1.10 10.83
CA LEU A 82 -8.63 0.61 10.52
C LEU A 82 -7.78 1.68 9.83
N VAL A 83 -8.35 2.40 8.85
CA VAL A 83 -7.66 3.53 8.20
C VAL A 83 -7.27 4.59 9.22
N ASP A 84 -8.18 4.96 10.13
CA ASP A 84 -7.91 5.95 11.18
C ASP A 84 -6.85 5.46 12.18
N ALA A 85 -6.90 4.18 12.59
CA ALA A 85 -5.90 3.60 13.47
C ALA A 85 -4.47 3.64 12.86
N VAL A 86 -4.34 3.41 11.56
CA VAL A 86 -3.04 3.56 10.87
C VAL A 86 -2.63 5.03 10.78
N ARG A 87 -3.58 5.96 10.57
CA ARG A 87 -3.31 7.41 10.57
C ARG A 87 -2.85 7.92 11.93
N GLU A 88 -3.41 7.40 13.01
CA GLU A 88 -3.02 7.75 14.39
C GLU A 88 -1.55 7.40 14.70
N LEU A 89 -0.94 6.50 13.93
CA LEU A 89 0.50 6.20 14.00
C LEU A 89 1.38 7.30 13.37
N GLY A 90 0.79 8.30 12.70
CA GLY A 90 1.48 9.48 12.17
C GLY A 90 1.28 9.75 10.68
N ALA A 91 0.89 8.75 9.88
CA ALA A 91 0.68 8.91 8.46
C ALA A 91 -0.50 9.87 8.17
N LYS A 92 -0.29 10.87 7.29
CA LYS A 92 -1.34 11.83 6.92
C LYS A 92 -2.41 11.20 6.04
N SER A 93 -1.98 10.54 4.98
CA SER A 93 -2.83 9.81 4.02
C SER A 93 -2.51 8.32 4.09
N VAL A 94 -3.51 7.48 3.90
CA VAL A 94 -3.37 6.02 3.99
C VAL A 94 -4.10 5.37 2.84
N VAL A 95 -3.47 4.37 2.23
CA VAL A 95 -4.06 3.46 1.23
C VAL A 95 -3.82 2.03 1.70
N ILE A 96 -4.87 1.31 2.04
CA ILE A 96 -4.80 -0.09 2.47
C ILE A 96 -5.26 -0.98 1.34
N THR A 97 -4.35 -1.80 0.81
CA THR A 97 -4.66 -2.75 -0.26
C THR A 97 -5.18 -4.08 0.28
N SER A 98 -5.83 -4.86 -0.57
CA SER A 98 -6.23 -6.26 -0.30
C SER A 98 -7.20 -6.44 0.88
N ALA A 99 -8.05 -5.44 1.17
CA ALA A 99 -9.14 -5.59 2.13
C ALA A 99 -10.35 -6.30 1.49
N VAL A 100 -11.14 -7.00 2.31
CA VAL A 100 -12.44 -7.53 1.90
C VAL A 100 -13.52 -6.81 2.71
N VAL A 101 -14.30 -5.95 2.03
CA VAL A 101 -15.34 -5.14 2.67
C VAL A 101 -16.71 -5.68 2.25
N ASN A 102 -17.50 -6.19 3.22
CA ASN A 102 -18.79 -6.83 2.95
C ASN A 102 -18.73 -7.88 1.81
N GLY A 103 -17.69 -8.72 1.79
CA GLY A 103 -17.51 -9.77 0.79
C GLY A 103 -16.96 -9.31 -0.56
N THR A 104 -16.60 -8.03 -0.72
CA THR A 104 -16.02 -7.48 -1.94
C THR A 104 -14.56 -7.09 -1.71
N ASN A 105 -13.64 -7.55 -2.58
CA ASN A 105 -12.25 -7.08 -2.52
C ASN A 105 -12.20 -5.59 -2.81
N ALA A 106 -11.44 -4.85 -2.01
CA ALA A 106 -11.35 -3.41 -2.12
C ALA A 106 -9.99 -2.88 -1.68
N VAL A 107 -9.63 -1.74 -2.23
CA VAL A 107 -8.64 -0.81 -1.68
C VAL A 107 -9.38 0.28 -0.93
N ILE A 108 -9.01 0.48 0.32
CA ILE A 108 -9.62 1.49 1.20
C ILE A 108 -8.59 2.55 1.56
N GLY A 109 -9.01 3.77 1.81
CA GLY A 109 -8.04 4.80 2.17
C GLY A 109 -8.66 6.11 2.63
N TYR A 110 -7.75 7.03 2.99
CA TYR A 110 -8.06 8.41 3.33
C TYR A 110 -7.07 9.36 2.66
N ASP A 111 -7.60 10.33 1.93
CA ASP A 111 -6.84 11.43 1.34
C ASP A 111 -6.85 12.63 2.28
N HIS A 112 -5.71 12.94 2.89
CA HIS A 112 -5.56 14.09 3.80
C HIS A 112 -5.76 15.43 3.09
N VAL A 113 -5.39 15.53 1.80
CA VAL A 113 -5.52 16.78 1.04
C VAL A 113 -6.99 17.05 0.70
N ALA A 114 -7.73 16.02 0.29
CA ALA A 114 -9.16 16.12 0.01
C ALA A 114 -10.02 16.10 1.29
N GLY A 115 -9.52 15.52 2.38
CA GLY A 115 -10.28 15.30 3.62
C GLY A 115 -11.32 14.18 3.49
N GLU A 116 -11.12 13.22 2.59
CA GLU A 116 -12.14 12.24 2.20
C GLU A 116 -11.63 10.80 2.34
N TYR A 117 -12.53 9.91 2.79
CA TYR A 117 -12.34 8.47 2.71
C TYR A 117 -12.76 7.96 1.34
N PHE A 118 -12.11 6.91 0.88
CA PHE A 118 -12.52 6.21 -0.33
C PHE A 118 -12.45 4.69 -0.16
N THR A 119 -13.29 4.00 -0.94
CA THR A 119 -13.28 2.55 -1.09
C THR A 119 -13.41 2.25 -2.57
N ILE A 120 -12.44 1.55 -3.14
CA ILE A 120 -12.39 1.20 -4.56
C ILE A 120 -12.47 -0.31 -4.68
N PRO A 121 -13.61 -0.87 -5.12
CA PRO A 121 -13.75 -2.31 -5.31
C PRO A 121 -12.93 -2.79 -6.51
N PHE A 122 -12.53 -4.07 -6.48
CA PHE A 122 -11.88 -4.74 -7.60
C PHE A 122 -12.25 -6.22 -7.68
N GLU A 123 -12.10 -6.79 -8.86
CA GLU A 123 -12.18 -8.23 -9.08
C GLU A 123 -10.79 -8.86 -8.94
N LEU A 124 -10.69 -9.88 -8.10
CA LEU A 124 -9.42 -10.58 -7.89
C LEU A 124 -9.08 -11.42 -9.11
N ILE A 125 -7.94 -11.15 -9.72
CA ILE A 125 -7.37 -12.00 -10.76
C ILE A 125 -6.67 -13.16 -10.06
N PRO A 126 -7.05 -14.44 -10.30
CA PRO A 126 -6.54 -15.58 -9.55
C PRO A 126 -5.13 -16.02 -10.04
N VAL A 127 -4.25 -15.05 -10.22
CA VAL A 127 -2.86 -15.24 -10.66
C VAL A 127 -1.95 -14.45 -9.72
N TYR A 128 -0.92 -15.09 -9.22
CA TYR A 128 0.04 -14.46 -8.30
C TYR A 128 1.36 -14.16 -9.03
N PHE A 129 1.81 -12.93 -8.89
CA PHE A 129 3.15 -12.49 -9.26
C PHE A 129 3.81 -11.81 -8.05
N PRO A 130 5.05 -12.16 -7.69
CA PRO A 130 5.80 -11.36 -6.72
C PRO A 130 6.03 -9.94 -7.24
N GLY A 131 6.03 -8.94 -6.33
CA GLY A 131 6.31 -7.55 -6.67
C GLY A 131 5.10 -6.74 -7.19
N THR A 132 3.88 -7.30 -7.18
CA THR A 132 2.67 -6.54 -7.54
C THR A 132 2.40 -5.37 -6.59
N GLY A 133 2.69 -5.54 -5.29
CA GLY A 133 2.62 -4.47 -4.30
C GLY A 133 3.62 -3.34 -4.58
N ASP A 134 4.88 -3.70 -4.89
CA ASP A 134 5.92 -2.73 -5.25
C ASP A 134 5.54 -1.94 -6.50
N THR A 135 4.96 -2.62 -7.50
CA THR A 135 4.48 -1.99 -8.73
C THR A 135 3.32 -1.02 -8.44
N PHE A 136 2.36 -1.44 -7.61
CA PHE A 136 1.27 -0.60 -7.17
C PHE A 136 1.79 0.68 -6.48
N SER A 137 2.68 0.52 -5.50
CA SER A 137 3.27 1.62 -4.75
C SER A 137 4.06 2.57 -5.65
N ALA A 138 4.83 2.05 -6.62
CA ALA A 138 5.60 2.85 -7.56
C ALA A 138 4.71 3.71 -8.47
N VAL A 139 3.65 3.13 -9.04
CA VAL A 139 2.68 3.87 -9.87
C VAL A 139 1.95 4.91 -9.04
N LEU A 140 1.47 4.54 -7.84
CA LEU A 140 0.81 5.46 -6.91
C LEU A 140 1.68 6.69 -6.62
N VAL A 141 2.94 6.47 -6.25
CA VAL A 141 3.91 7.55 -5.98
C VAL A 141 4.06 8.44 -7.21
N GLY A 142 4.27 7.85 -8.39
CA GLY A 142 4.42 8.59 -9.64
C GLY A 142 3.22 9.50 -9.93
N ARG A 143 2.00 8.98 -9.78
CA ARG A 143 0.75 9.74 -10.04
C ARG A 143 0.50 10.84 -9.01
N VAL A 144 0.72 10.56 -7.73
CA VAL A 144 0.61 11.57 -6.67
C VAL A 144 1.63 12.70 -6.87
N MET A 145 2.88 12.36 -7.24
CA MET A 145 3.92 13.36 -7.53
C MET A 145 3.64 14.14 -8.82
N ALA A 146 2.88 13.59 -9.76
CA ALA A 146 2.35 14.29 -10.93
C ALA A 146 1.13 15.18 -10.62
N GLY A 147 0.68 15.22 -9.35
CA GLY A 147 -0.41 16.12 -8.91
C GLY A 147 -1.81 15.51 -8.99
N TRP A 148 -1.94 14.19 -9.15
CA TRP A 148 -3.24 13.53 -9.09
C TRP A 148 -3.75 13.45 -7.65
N SER A 149 -5.09 13.43 -7.47
CA SER A 149 -5.66 13.10 -6.15
C SER A 149 -5.31 11.67 -5.77
N LEU A 150 -5.22 11.40 -4.47
CA LEU A 150 -4.84 10.07 -3.99
C LEU A 150 -5.78 8.98 -4.49
N GLN A 151 -7.11 9.23 -4.47
CA GLN A 151 -8.09 8.27 -4.96
C GLN A 151 -7.90 7.96 -6.46
N ARG A 152 -7.66 8.98 -7.30
CA ARG A 152 -7.40 8.79 -8.73
C ARG A 152 -6.10 8.03 -8.96
N ALA A 153 -5.04 8.39 -8.25
CA ALA A 153 -3.74 7.72 -8.32
C ALA A 153 -3.85 6.24 -7.90
N THR A 154 -4.63 5.95 -6.84
CA THR A 154 -4.94 4.59 -6.39
C THR A 154 -5.68 3.80 -7.47
N SER A 155 -6.73 4.38 -8.06
CA SER A 155 -7.50 3.70 -9.13
C SER A 155 -6.63 3.37 -10.33
N ASP A 156 -5.72 4.27 -10.73
CA ASP A 156 -4.82 4.00 -11.85
C ASP A 156 -3.74 2.98 -11.51
N ALA A 157 -3.19 3.01 -10.30
CA ALA A 157 -2.26 1.97 -9.84
C ALA A 157 -2.90 0.57 -9.84
N MET A 158 -4.17 0.47 -9.42
CA MET A 158 -4.94 -0.77 -9.50
C MET A 158 -5.13 -1.24 -10.94
N ARG A 159 -5.50 -0.33 -11.86
CA ARG A 159 -5.65 -0.61 -13.29
C ARG A 159 -4.35 -1.12 -13.90
N VAL A 160 -3.24 -0.43 -13.65
CA VAL A 160 -1.92 -0.82 -14.17
C VAL A 160 -1.54 -2.22 -13.69
N VAL A 161 -1.67 -2.49 -12.39
CA VAL A 161 -1.34 -3.82 -11.83
C VAL A 161 -2.23 -4.89 -12.42
N ALA A 162 -3.54 -4.67 -12.53
CA ALA A 162 -4.48 -5.63 -13.12
C ALA A 162 -4.11 -5.93 -14.58
N GLU A 163 -3.89 -4.92 -15.40
CA GLU A 163 -3.53 -5.08 -16.81
C GLU A 163 -2.17 -5.80 -16.98
N LEU A 164 -1.18 -5.50 -16.13
CA LEU A 164 0.10 -6.20 -16.13
C LEU A 164 -0.08 -7.69 -15.79
N ILE A 165 -0.92 -8.02 -14.80
CA ILE A 165 -1.22 -9.42 -14.44
C ILE A 165 -1.94 -10.11 -15.60
N GLU A 166 -2.97 -9.51 -16.18
CA GLU A 166 -3.76 -10.08 -17.28
C GLU A 166 -2.90 -10.36 -18.51
N ARG A 167 -2.06 -9.41 -18.93
CA ARG A 167 -1.15 -9.57 -20.07
C ARG A 167 -0.13 -10.69 -19.89
N ASN A 168 0.19 -11.02 -18.64
CA ASN A 168 1.23 -12.00 -18.31
C ASN A 168 0.68 -13.27 -17.63
N ALA A 169 -0.65 -13.43 -17.58
CA ALA A 169 -1.29 -14.55 -16.88
C ALA A 169 -0.84 -15.93 -17.36
N ASP A 170 -0.54 -16.06 -18.65
CA ASP A 170 -0.14 -17.32 -19.29
C ASP A 170 1.38 -17.61 -19.19
N GLN A 171 2.17 -16.77 -18.54
CA GLN A 171 3.59 -17.07 -18.34
C GLN A 171 3.78 -18.38 -17.56
N GLU A 172 4.67 -19.25 -18.05
CA GLU A 172 4.98 -20.52 -17.37
C GLU A 172 5.71 -20.31 -16.04
N ASP A 173 6.70 -19.41 -16.01
CA ASP A 173 7.45 -19.04 -14.80
C ASP A 173 7.07 -17.63 -14.33
N LYS A 174 6.34 -17.56 -13.22
CA LYS A 174 5.93 -16.32 -12.56
C LYS A 174 6.86 -15.89 -11.44
N SER A 175 7.87 -16.71 -11.11
CA SER A 175 8.76 -16.46 -9.96
C SER A 175 9.63 -15.22 -10.12
N ALA A 176 9.92 -14.81 -11.35
CA ALA A 176 10.67 -13.58 -11.67
C ALA A 176 9.84 -12.29 -11.53
N GLY A 177 8.55 -12.39 -11.23
CA GLY A 177 7.64 -11.24 -11.16
C GLY A 177 7.13 -10.79 -12.53
N LEU A 178 6.53 -9.60 -12.55
CA LEU A 178 5.99 -8.99 -13.77
C LEU A 178 7.12 -8.41 -14.63
N PRO A 179 7.12 -8.64 -15.97
CA PRO A 179 8.11 -8.07 -16.88
C PRO A 179 7.78 -6.59 -17.20
N ILE A 180 7.95 -5.71 -16.23
CA ILE A 180 7.54 -4.31 -16.28
C ILE A 180 8.14 -3.58 -17.49
N GLU A 181 9.44 -3.82 -17.79
CA GLU A 181 10.13 -3.17 -18.91
C GLU A 181 9.52 -3.52 -20.28
N ALA A 182 8.90 -4.69 -20.40
CA ALA A 182 8.22 -5.10 -21.62
C ALA A 182 6.79 -4.56 -21.75
N CYS A 183 6.28 -3.93 -20.67
CA CYS A 183 4.90 -3.49 -20.56
C CYS A 183 4.79 -2.01 -20.14
N LEU A 184 5.79 -1.18 -20.41
CA LEU A 184 5.80 0.24 -20.04
C LEU A 184 4.63 1.03 -20.66
N ASP A 185 4.12 0.59 -21.81
CA ASP A 185 2.94 1.15 -22.45
C ASP A 185 1.68 1.14 -21.56
N VAL A 186 1.60 0.19 -20.63
CA VAL A 186 0.49 0.14 -19.63
C VAL A 186 0.54 1.30 -18.66
N ILE A 187 1.74 1.78 -18.36
CA ILE A 187 1.98 2.85 -17.38
C ILE A 187 1.81 4.23 -18.03
N ASP A 188 2.15 4.37 -19.31
CA ASP A 188 2.23 5.64 -20.05
C ASP A 188 0.88 6.14 -20.58
N HIS A 189 -0.24 5.49 -20.32
CA HIS A 189 -1.55 6.00 -20.71
C HIS A 189 -1.94 7.24 -19.89
N GLU A 190 -1.99 8.40 -20.56
CA GLU A 190 -2.57 9.64 -20.05
C GLU A 190 -4.09 9.59 -19.93
#